data_b758dc5f2968095b2144180da2b3c62e
#
_entry.id   b758dc5f2968095b2144180da2b3c62e
#
_cell.length_a   1.000
_cell.length_b   1.000
_cell.length_c   1.000
_cell.angle_alpha   90.00
_cell.angle_beta   90.00
_cell.angle_gamma   90.00
#
_symmetry.space_group_name_H-M   'P 1'
#
loop_
_entity.id
_entity.type
_entity.pdbx_description
1 polymer ?
#
loop_
_entity_poly.entity_id
_entity_poly.type
_entity_poly.pdbx_seq_one_letter_code
_entity_poly.pdbx_strand_id
1 'polypeptide(L)'
;MNEDVLDRIRHIIGDEKPIVVSVHAEEAISINEIPQALAICIAGRLGLSFDTEIIQTAKVSRTGADGFHRLANPPPFAGTFPQGASAIIVDDTLTQGGTFASLRGLIEREGGRVLLATALTGKQYSSTLAIEHETLRQLRQLYEPLETWWQQEFGYGFDSFTESEARYLIKSRQDADTIRTRVLAARQAPGE
;
A
#
# COMPACT_ATOMS: atom_id res chain seq x y z
N MET A 1 -9.51 -20.57 3.03
CA MET A 1 -8.80 -19.63 3.93
C MET A 1 -8.46 -20.36 5.21
N ASN A 2 -7.27 -20.13 5.78
CA ASN A 2 -6.85 -20.76 7.03
C ASN A 2 -7.61 -20.14 8.21
N GLU A 3 -8.16 -20.98 9.12
CA GLU A 3 -8.87 -20.51 10.32
C GLU A 3 -7.97 -19.69 11.27
N ASP A 4 -6.69 -20.06 11.38
CA ASP A 4 -5.74 -19.30 12.21
C ASP A 4 -5.60 -17.83 11.76
N VAL A 5 -5.73 -17.57 10.46
CA VAL A 5 -5.70 -16.20 9.93
C VAL A 5 -6.98 -15.45 10.32
N LEU A 6 -8.14 -16.10 10.20
CA LEU A 6 -9.41 -15.52 10.60
C LEU A 6 -9.46 -15.22 12.11
N ASP A 7 -8.92 -16.11 12.93
CA ASP A 7 -8.85 -15.89 14.37
C ASP A 7 -7.93 -14.74 14.75
N ARG A 8 -6.80 -14.59 14.05
CA ARG A 8 -5.95 -13.41 14.23
C ARG A 8 -6.66 -12.13 13.83
N ILE A 9 -7.41 -12.13 12.72
CA ILE A 9 -8.20 -10.97 12.31
C ILE A 9 -9.25 -10.66 13.40
N ARG A 10 -10.01 -11.65 13.89
CA ARG A 10 -10.97 -11.47 14.99
C ARG A 10 -10.33 -10.86 16.23
N HIS A 11 -9.15 -11.35 16.60
CA HIS A 11 -8.42 -10.82 17.75
C HIS A 11 -8.01 -9.34 17.58
N ILE A 12 -7.58 -8.97 16.37
CA ILE A 12 -7.15 -7.59 16.06
C ILE A 12 -8.35 -6.63 16.04
N ILE A 13 -9.46 -7.03 15.41
CA ILE A 13 -10.63 -6.16 15.28
C ILE A 13 -11.45 -6.07 16.57
N GLY A 14 -11.39 -7.09 17.44
CA GLY A 14 -12.18 -7.12 18.67
C GLY A 14 -13.68 -7.01 18.39
N ASP A 15 -14.35 -6.07 19.05
CA ASP A 15 -15.79 -5.79 18.87
C ASP A 15 -16.12 -4.86 17.70
N GLU A 16 -15.10 -4.36 16.99
CA GLU A 16 -15.31 -3.48 15.85
C GLU A 16 -15.93 -4.20 14.66
N LYS A 17 -16.60 -3.42 13.82
CA LYS A 17 -17.20 -3.89 12.56
C LYS A 17 -16.58 -3.17 11.37
N PRO A 18 -15.29 -3.43 11.07
CA PRO A 18 -14.62 -2.79 9.96
C PRO A 18 -15.25 -3.19 8.62
N ILE A 19 -15.16 -2.29 7.66
CA ILE A 19 -15.50 -2.54 6.27
C ILE A 19 -14.29 -3.21 5.61
N VAL A 20 -14.49 -4.31 4.88
CA VAL A 20 -13.42 -4.97 4.13
C VAL A 20 -13.30 -4.30 2.77
N VAL A 21 -12.12 -3.73 2.47
CA VAL A 21 -11.82 -3.00 1.23
C VAL A 21 -10.78 -3.77 0.44
N SER A 22 -11.09 -4.14 -0.80
CA SER A 22 -10.13 -4.81 -1.68
C SER A 22 -9.39 -3.82 -2.56
N VAL A 23 -8.14 -4.15 -2.91
CA VAL A 23 -7.47 -3.54 -4.05
C VAL A 23 -8.20 -4.00 -5.30
N HIS A 24 -8.99 -3.12 -5.91
CA HIS A 24 -9.78 -3.38 -7.09
C HIS A 24 -9.37 -2.41 -8.21
N ALA A 25 -8.96 -2.96 -9.35
CA ALA A 25 -8.65 -2.19 -10.55
C ALA A 25 -9.64 -2.56 -11.64
N GLU A 26 -10.32 -1.58 -12.22
CA GLU A 26 -11.08 -1.76 -13.46
C GLU A 26 -10.09 -1.73 -14.63
N GLU A 27 -9.91 -2.87 -15.27
CA GLU A 27 -9.05 -2.99 -16.45
C GLU A 27 -9.90 -3.12 -17.72
N ALA A 28 -9.47 -2.46 -18.80
CA ALA A 28 -10.19 -2.52 -20.08
C ALA A 28 -10.24 -3.94 -20.69
N ILE A 29 -9.37 -4.86 -20.28
CA ILE A 29 -9.21 -6.19 -20.88
C ILE A 29 -9.28 -7.31 -19.82
N SER A 30 -8.99 -7.06 -18.56
CA SER A 30 -9.04 -8.05 -17.48
C SER A 30 -9.26 -7.40 -16.13
N ILE A 31 -10.06 -8.03 -15.27
CA ILE A 31 -10.25 -7.63 -13.88
C ILE A 31 -9.45 -8.63 -13.03
N ASN A 32 -8.58 -8.15 -12.15
CA ASN A 32 -8.00 -9.03 -11.12
C ASN A 32 -9.04 -9.20 -10.01
N GLU A 33 -9.85 -10.25 -10.11
CA GLU A 33 -10.91 -10.55 -9.15
C GLU A 33 -10.41 -11.21 -7.87
N ILE A 34 -9.13 -11.57 -7.78
CA ILE A 34 -8.57 -12.30 -6.62
C ILE A 34 -8.68 -11.48 -5.33
N PRO A 35 -8.27 -10.19 -5.27
CA PRO A 35 -8.43 -9.38 -4.06
C PRO A 35 -9.89 -9.24 -3.64
N GLN A 36 -10.80 -9.04 -4.61
CA GLN A 36 -12.23 -8.91 -4.35
C GLN A 36 -12.84 -10.21 -3.81
N ALA A 37 -12.54 -11.34 -4.43
CA ALA A 37 -12.97 -12.66 -3.95
C ALA A 37 -12.47 -12.95 -2.53
N LEU A 38 -11.22 -12.56 -2.23
CA LEU A 38 -10.65 -12.69 -0.88
C LEU A 38 -11.39 -11.79 0.12
N ALA A 39 -11.67 -10.53 -0.25
CA ALA A 39 -12.42 -9.60 0.60
C ALA A 39 -13.83 -10.10 0.91
N ILE A 40 -14.56 -10.58 -0.10
CA ILE A 40 -15.90 -11.18 0.07
C ILE A 40 -15.84 -12.40 0.99
N CYS A 41 -14.82 -13.25 0.82
CA CYS A 41 -14.63 -14.41 1.66
C CYS A 41 -14.37 -14.01 3.13
N ILE A 42 -13.50 -13.04 3.39
CA ILE A 42 -13.21 -12.52 4.74
C ILE A 42 -14.49 -11.92 5.34
N ALA A 43 -15.17 -11.04 4.60
CA ALA A 43 -16.38 -10.38 5.05
C ALA A 43 -17.47 -11.39 5.42
N GLY A 44 -17.74 -12.37 4.55
CA GLY A 44 -18.73 -13.42 4.81
C GLY A 44 -18.39 -14.31 6.00
N ARG A 45 -17.10 -14.68 6.19
CA ARG A 45 -16.67 -15.51 7.33
C ARG A 45 -16.66 -14.77 8.67
N LEU A 46 -16.53 -13.46 8.65
CA LEU A 46 -16.49 -12.61 9.87
C LEU A 46 -17.80 -11.86 10.14
N GLY A 47 -18.79 -11.95 9.23
CA GLY A 47 -20.05 -11.21 9.34
C GLY A 47 -19.85 -9.69 9.20
N LEU A 48 -18.94 -9.28 8.33
CA LEU A 48 -18.58 -7.89 8.04
C LEU A 48 -19.16 -7.46 6.68
N SER A 49 -19.27 -6.16 6.47
CA SER A 49 -19.53 -5.58 5.14
C SER A 49 -18.25 -5.49 4.31
N PHE A 50 -18.39 -5.43 2.99
CA PHE A 50 -17.26 -5.13 2.09
C PHE A 50 -17.60 -3.94 1.20
N ASP A 51 -16.56 -3.22 0.80
CA ASP A 51 -16.66 -2.04 -0.03
C ASP A 51 -16.57 -2.40 -1.52
N THR A 52 -17.35 -1.69 -2.36
CA THR A 52 -17.37 -1.83 -3.82
C THR A 52 -17.14 -0.52 -4.55
N GLU A 53 -16.97 0.58 -3.83
CA GLU A 53 -16.91 1.93 -4.41
C GLU A 53 -15.48 2.44 -4.59
N ILE A 54 -14.55 1.93 -3.78
CA ILE A 54 -13.14 2.31 -3.88
C ILE A 54 -12.48 1.51 -5.00
N ILE A 55 -12.00 2.22 -6.02
CA ILE A 55 -11.34 1.64 -7.19
C ILE A 55 -9.94 2.22 -7.40
N GLN A 56 -9.05 1.41 -7.92
CA GLN A 56 -7.76 1.87 -8.43
C GLN A 56 -7.99 2.49 -9.83
N THR A 57 -7.78 3.79 -9.98
CA THR A 57 -8.16 4.54 -11.19
C THR A 57 -7.15 4.45 -12.33
N ALA A 58 -5.94 3.96 -12.07
CA ALA A 58 -4.96 3.70 -13.11
C ALA A 58 -4.17 2.44 -12.77
N LYS A 59 -4.01 1.57 -13.77
CA LYS A 59 -3.10 0.43 -13.68
C LYS A 59 -1.66 0.94 -13.76
N VAL A 60 -0.93 0.78 -12.70
CA VAL A 60 0.53 0.91 -12.74
C VAL A 60 1.08 -0.49 -12.92
N SER A 61 1.69 -0.78 -14.08
CA SER A 61 2.34 -2.07 -14.33
C SER A 61 3.45 -2.27 -13.30
N ARG A 62 3.24 -3.20 -12.37
CA ARG A 62 4.16 -3.49 -11.26
C ARG A 62 4.78 -4.88 -11.35
N THR A 63 4.25 -5.73 -12.22
CA THR A 63 4.76 -7.07 -12.47
C THR A 63 6.11 -6.95 -13.16
N GLY A 64 7.16 -7.47 -12.53
CA GLY A 64 8.52 -7.36 -13.06
C GLY A 64 9.21 -5.99 -12.86
N ALA A 65 8.47 -4.94 -12.43
CA ALA A 65 9.03 -3.63 -12.19
C ALA A 65 10.05 -3.63 -11.05
N ASP A 66 11.12 -2.82 -11.20
CA ASP A 66 12.10 -2.61 -10.15
C ASP A 66 11.53 -1.78 -8.97
N GLY A 67 12.27 -1.69 -7.88
CA GLY A 67 11.82 -0.96 -6.70
C GLY A 67 11.69 0.54 -6.92
N PHE A 68 12.50 1.15 -7.82
CA PHE A 68 12.39 2.58 -8.13
C PHE A 68 11.15 2.90 -8.94
N HIS A 69 10.77 2.03 -9.89
CA HIS A 69 9.51 2.18 -10.62
C HIS A 69 8.31 2.14 -9.67
N ARG A 70 8.31 1.22 -8.70
CA ARG A 70 7.24 1.09 -7.70
C ARG A 70 7.14 2.30 -6.78
N LEU A 71 8.28 2.87 -6.37
CA LEU A 71 8.35 4.09 -5.58
C LEU A 71 7.85 5.32 -6.36
N ALA A 72 8.26 5.43 -7.63
CA ALA A 72 7.91 6.56 -8.49
C ALA A 72 6.43 6.59 -8.90
N ASN A 73 5.77 5.42 -8.92
CA ASN A 73 4.42 5.24 -9.44
C ASN A 73 3.51 4.56 -8.40
N PRO A 74 3.15 5.26 -7.29
CA PRO A 74 2.14 4.74 -6.37
C PRO A 74 0.78 4.65 -7.09
N PRO A 75 0.02 3.55 -6.94
CA PRO A 75 -1.26 3.42 -7.63
C PRO A 75 -2.27 4.41 -7.06
N PRO A 76 -2.93 5.19 -7.92
CA PRO A 76 -3.97 6.11 -7.47
C PRO A 76 -5.27 5.35 -7.20
N PHE A 77 -5.96 5.76 -6.13
CA PHE A 77 -7.30 5.27 -5.78
C PHE A 77 -8.29 6.43 -5.75
N ALA A 78 -9.55 6.15 -6.11
CA ALA A 78 -10.68 7.05 -5.98
C ALA A 78 -11.87 6.30 -5.37
N GLY A 79 -12.79 7.04 -4.78
CA GLY A 79 -13.97 6.56 -4.07
C GLY A 79 -14.17 7.33 -2.79
N THR A 80 -15.23 7.01 -2.07
CA THR A 80 -15.52 7.59 -0.75
C THR A 80 -15.49 6.51 0.31
N PHE A 81 -15.17 6.88 1.55
CA PHE A 81 -15.19 5.97 2.68
C PHE A 81 -15.97 6.62 3.84
N PRO A 82 -16.81 5.86 4.58
CA PRO A 82 -17.61 6.43 5.66
C PRO A 82 -16.72 7.02 6.76
N GLN A 83 -16.98 8.29 7.09
CA GLN A 83 -16.24 9.00 8.14
C GLN A 83 -16.36 8.29 9.49
N GLY A 84 -15.25 8.12 10.18
CA GLY A 84 -15.16 7.45 11.48
C GLY A 84 -15.21 5.92 11.41
N ALA A 85 -15.45 5.33 10.23
CA ALA A 85 -15.45 3.88 10.08
C ALA A 85 -14.03 3.31 10.08
N SER A 86 -13.92 2.02 10.46
CA SER A 86 -12.68 1.26 10.37
C SER A 86 -12.66 0.34 9.16
N ALA A 87 -11.48 0.05 8.66
CA ALA A 87 -11.25 -0.78 7.47
C ALA A 87 -10.28 -1.93 7.73
N ILE A 88 -10.51 -3.04 7.00
CA ILE A 88 -9.53 -4.08 6.68
C ILE A 88 -9.21 -3.96 5.21
N ILE A 89 -7.96 -3.73 4.83
CA ILE A 89 -7.56 -3.66 3.42
C ILE A 89 -6.96 -4.97 2.94
N VAL A 90 -7.34 -5.37 1.71
CA VAL A 90 -7.06 -6.72 1.18
C VAL A 90 -6.48 -6.66 -0.21
N ASP A 91 -5.41 -7.44 -0.46
CA ASP A 91 -4.79 -7.59 -1.78
C ASP A 91 -4.44 -9.06 -2.05
N ASP A 92 -4.06 -9.42 -3.26
CA ASP A 92 -3.56 -10.75 -3.59
C ASP A 92 -2.09 -10.93 -3.20
N THR A 93 -1.27 -9.91 -3.40
CA THR A 93 0.19 -10.01 -3.22
C THR A 93 0.81 -8.77 -2.55
N LEU A 94 1.45 -8.99 -1.41
CA LEU A 94 2.24 -7.97 -0.73
C LEU A 94 3.71 -8.03 -1.16
N THR A 95 4.19 -6.96 -1.82
CA THR A 95 5.61 -6.79 -2.19
C THR A 95 6.28 -5.72 -1.33
N GLN A 96 6.30 -4.46 -1.77
CA GLN A 96 6.83 -3.34 -0.98
C GLN A 96 5.75 -2.64 -0.13
N GLY A 97 4.46 -2.92 -0.37
CA GLY A 97 3.35 -2.37 0.40
C GLY A 97 2.82 -1.02 -0.11
N GLY A 98 3.41 -0.42 -1.14
CA GLY A 98 2.98 0.88 -1.66
C GLY A 98 1.51 0.93 -2.11
N THR A 99 0.94 -0.18 -2.60
CA THR A 99 -0.48 -0.28 -2.92
C THR A 99 -1.34 -0.12 -1.66
N PHE A 100 -0.99 -0.83 -0.58
CA PHE A 100 -1.66 -0.69 0.71
C PHE A 100 -1.50 0.70 1.31
N ALA A 101 -0.30 1.31 1.19
CA ALA A 101 -0.06 2.67 1.66
C ALA A 101 -0.94 3.68 0.93
N SER A 102 -1.08 3.58 -0.40
CA SER A 102 -1.94 4.45 -1.20
C SER A 102 -3.42 4.28 -0.85
N LEU A 103 -3.91 3.04 -0.73
CA LEU A 103 -5.29 2.75 -0.34
C LEU A 103 -5.59 3.23 1.08
N ARG A 104 -4.68 3.00 2.02
CA ARG A 104 -4.77 3.54 3.38
C ARG A 104 -4.87 5.06 3.37
N GLY A 105 -4.03 5.72 2.57
CA GLY A 105 -4.03 7.17 2.44
C GLY A 105 -5.36 7.73 1.93
N LEU A 106 -6.07 7.05 1.01
CA LEU A 106 -7.42 7.41 0.62
C LEU A 106 -8.39 7.29 1.81
N ILE A 107 -8.45 6.13 2.45
CA ILE A 107 -9.38 5.85 3.56
C ILE A 107 -9.19 6.86 4.70
N GLU A 108 -7.95 7.19 5.06
CA GLU A 108 -7.64 8.15 6.12
C GLU A 108 -7.99 9.61 5.72
N ARG A 109 -7.83 10.00 4.45
CA ARG A 109 -8.29 11.31 3.95
C ARG A 109 -9.81 11.46 3.99
N GLU A 110 -10.54 10.37 3.76
CA GLU A 110 -12.01 10.34 3.88
C GLU A 110 -12.49 10.28 5.35
N GLY A 111 -11.57 10.29 6.32
CA GLY A 111 -11.89 10.28 7.75
C GLY A 111 -12.09 8.89 8.35
N GLY A 112 -11.73 7.84 7.64
CA GLY A 112 -11.70 6.47 8.15
C GLY A 112 -10.36 6.13 8.82
N ARG A 113 -10.21 4.88 9.27
CA ARG A 113 -8.95 4.34 9.79
C ARG A 113 -8.75 2.88 9.37
N VAL A 114 -7.52 2.50 9.10
CA VAL A 114 -7.17 1.12 8.73
C VAL A 114 -6.68 0.37 9.96
N LEU A 115 -7.34 -0.74 10.31
CA LEU A 115 -6.96 -1.59 11.44
C LEU A 115 -5.87 -2.58 11.07
N LEU A 116 -5.99 -3.18 9.87
CA LEU A 116 -5.01 -4.12 9.36
C LEU A 116 -5.03 -4.20 7.82
N ALA A 117 -3.93 -4.70 7.28
CA ALA A 117 -3.80 -5.09 5.89
C ALA A 117 -3.51 -6.58 5.79
N THR A 118 -4.08 -7.27 4.81
CA THR A 118 -3.83 -8.70 4.57
C THR A 118 -3.74 -9.02 3.09
N ALA A 119 -2.94 -10.04 2.75
CA ALA A 119 -2.80 -10.52 1.37
C ALA A 119 -2.72 -12.05 1.35
N LEU A 120 -3.04 -12.68 0.20
CA LEU A 120 -2.90 -14.13 0.03
C LEU A 120 -1.45 -14.56 0.06
N THR A 121 -0.58 -13.75 -0.56
CA THR A 121 0.86 -14.02 -0.63
C THR A 121 1.66 -12.77 -0.30
N GLY A 122 2.90 -12.95 0.11
CA GLY A 122 3.75 -11.80 0.40
C GLY A 122 5.19 -12.18 0.68
N LYS A 123 6.05 -11.17 0.62
CA LYS A 123 7.43 -11.32 1.05
C LYS A 123 7.50 -11.15 2.56
N GLN A 124 8.17 -12.06 3.25
CA GLN A 124 8.30 -12.04 4.71
C GLN A 124 8.85 -10.71 5.25
N TYR A 125 9.77 -10.07 4.50
CA TYR A 125 10.35 -8.79 4.86
C TYR A 125 9.39 -7.58 4.74
N SER A 126 8.19 -7.78 4.18
CA SER A 126 7.16 -6.74 4.02
C SER A 126 6.01 -6.89 5.03
N SER A 127 6.16 -7.77 6.02
CA SER A 127 5.12 -8.02 7.05
C SER A 127 4.86 -6.79 7.93
N THR A 128 5.83 -5.90 8.08
CA THR A 128 5.68 -4.60 8.74
C THR A 128 5.46 -3.54 7.66
N LEU A 129 4.27 -2.93 7.62
CA LEU A 129 3.97 -1.88 6.63
C LEU A 129 4.43 -0.51 7.09
N ALA A 130 4.11 -0.12 8.33
CA ALA A 130 4.53 1.17 8.86
C ALA A 130 6.07 1.22 8.99
N ILE A 131 6.65 2.35 8.59
CA ILE A 131 8.08 2.57 8.74
C ILE A 131 8.48 2.57 10.23
N GLU A 132 9.52 1.83 10.57
CA GLU A 132 10.07 1.82 11.93
C GLU A 132 10.83 3.12 12.21
N HIS A 133 10.78 3.63 13.45
CA HIS A 133 11.46 4.86 13.83
C HIS A 133 12.96 4.83 13.53
N GLU A 134 13.61 3.70 13.74
CA GLU A 134 15.03 3.53 13.46
C GLU A 134 15.33 3.59 11.97
N THR A 135 14.50 2.94 11.14
CA THR A 135 14.62 2.97 9.68
C THR A 135 14.40 4.39 9.14
N LEU A 136 13.40 5.10 9.65
CA LEU A 136 13.14 6.50 9.26
C LEU A 136 14.30 7.42 9.65
N ARG A 137 14.85 7.26 10.86
CA ARG A 137 15.99 8.03 11.32
C ARG A 137 17.21 7.78 10.43
N GLN A 138 17.50 6.53 10.10
CA GLN A 138 18.60 6.16 9.20
C GLN A 138 18.39 6.71 7.79
N LEU A 139 17.17 6.63 7.24
CA LEU A 139 16.84 7.15 5.92
C LEU A 139 17.07 8.68 5.88
N ARG A 140 16.62 9.41 6.89
CA ARG A 140 16.82 10.86 7.02
C ARG A 140 18.31 11.24 7.15
N GLN A 141 19.08 10.49 7.93
CA GLN A 141 20.53 10.70 8.05
C GLN A 141 21.26 10.54 6.71
N LEU A 142 20.85 9.58 5.90
CA LEU A 142 21.49 9.31 4.60
C LEU A 142 21.02 10.27 3.51
N TYR A 143 19.76 10.71 3.57
CA TYR A 143 19.09 11.32 2.42
C TYR A 143 18.25 12.56 2.78
N GLU A 144 18.65 13.37 3.77
CA GLU A 144 17.93 14.59 4.18
C GLU A 144 17.55 15.51 3.00
N PRO A 145 18.46 15.84 2.06
CA PRO A 145 18.10 16.69 0.92
C PRO A 145 17.08 16.05 -0.02
N LEU A 146 17.07 14.72 -0.09
CA LEU A 146 16.14 13.97 -0.93
C LEU A 146 14.71 14.00 -0.34
N GLU A 147 14.55 14.02 0.99
CA GLU A 147 13.21 14.09 1.62
C GLU A 147 12.49 15.39 1.24
N THR A 148 13.20 16.53 1.27
CA THR A 148 12.62 17.82 0.86
C THR A 148 12.16 17.81 -0.59
N TRP A 149 13.00 17.30 -1.49
CA TRP A 149 12.63 17.14 -2.89
C TRP A 149 11.46 16.16 -3.06
N TRP A 150 11.46 15.04 -2.32
CA TRP A 150 10.40 14.04 -2.37
C TRP A 150 9.04 14.63 -2.00
N GLN A 151 9.03 15.44 -0.92
CA GLN A 151 7.81 16.12 -0.48
C GLN A 151 7.29 17.13 -1.51
N GLN A 152 8.17 17.83 -2.21
CA GLN A 152 7.79 18.73 -3.30
C GLN A 152 7.23 17.98 -4.52
N GLU A 153 7.83 16.85 -4.87
CA GLU A 153 7.48 16.08 -6.07
C GLU A 153 6.24 15.18 -5.88
N PHE A 154 6.08 14.58 -4.70
CA PHE A 154 5.05 13.59 -4.40
C PHE A 154 4.00 14.04 -3.38
N GLY A 155 4.23 15.14 -2.67
CA GLY A 155 3.30 15.68 -1.68
C GLY A 155 3.38 15.03 -0.30
N TYR A 156 4.32 14.12 -0.04
CA TYR A 156 4.53 13.45 1.25
C TYR A 156 6.02 13.21 1.52
N GLY A 157 6.39 13.11 2.82
CA GLY A 157 7.75 12.86 3.26
C GLY A 157 8.07 11.37 3.46
N PHE A 158 9.27 11.10 3.95
CA PHE A 158 9.76 9.74 4.22
C PHE A 158 8.99 8.99 5.31
N ASP A 159 8.31 9.70 6.19
CA ASP A 159 7.44 9.15 7.22
C ASP A 159 6.20 8.42 6.67
N SER A 160 5.84 8.70 5.41
CA SER A 160 4.76 8.03 4.70
C SER A 160 5.21 6.79 3.91
N PHE A 161 6.51 6.49 3.89
CA PHE A 161 7.01 5.28 3.23
C PHE A 161 6.62 4.03 4.01
N THR A 162 6.49 2.93 3.29
CA THR A 162 6.49 1.63 3.94
C THR A 162 7.89 1.27 4.42
N GLU A 163 7.98 0.41 5.43
CA GLU A 163 9.26 -0.11 5.92
C GLU A 163 10.09 -0.75 4.80
N SER A 164 9.42 -1.45 3.89
CA SER A 164 10.08 -2.11 2.76
C SER A 164 10.61 -1.11 1.71
N GLU A 165 9.90 -0.02 1.45
CA GLU A 165 10.33 1.06 0.56
C GLU A 165 11.54 1.79 1.12
N ALA A 166 11.50 2.14 2.40
CA ALA A 166 12.60 2.80 3.09
C ALA A 166 13.87 1.93 3.08
N ARG A 167 13.75 0.64 3.45
CA ARG A 167 14.85 -0.31 3.38
C ARG A 167 15.39 -0.52 1.98
N TYR A 168 14.54 -0.45 0.97
CA TYR A 168 14.99 -0.55 -0.42
C TYR A 168 15.91 0.60 -0.79
N LEU A 169 15.57 1.85 -0.43
CA LEU A 169 16.44 3.01 -0.66
C LEU A 169 17.76 2.89 0.10
N ILE A 170 17.72 2.56 1.39
CA ILE A 170 18.93 2.40 2.21
C ILE A 170 19.85 1.31 1.63
N LYS A 171 19.30 0.16 1.24
CA LYS A 171 20.06 -0.96 0.66
C LYS A 171 20.61 -0.67 -0.73
N SER A 172 20.04 0.29 -1.46
CA SER A 172 20.53 0.67 -2.79
C SER A 172 21.94 1.24 -2.75
N ARG A 173 22.35 1.82 -1.62
CA ARG A 173 23.66 2.47 -1.40
C ARG A 173 24.00 3.52 -2.45
N GLN A 174 23.00 4.11 -3.08
CA GLN A 174 23.15 5.17 -4.07
C GLN A 174 23.10 6.52 -3.35
N ASP A 175 23.73 7.53 -3.95
CA ASP A 175 23.61 8.91 -3.47
C ASP A 175 22.22 9.50 -3.81
N ALA A 176 21.89 10.63 -3.19
CA ALA A 176 20.59 11.28 -3.32
C ALA A 176 20.27 11.71 -4.77
N ASP A 177 21.27 12.20 -5.50
CA ASP A 177 21.11 12.66 -6.89
C ASP A 177 20.85 11.48 -7.84
N THR A 178 21.53 10.38 -7.64
CA THR A 178 21.32 9.14 -8.39
C THR A 178 19.90 8.59 -8.11
N ILE A 179 19.46 8.56 -6.86
CA ILE A 179 18.09 8.13 -6.49
C ILE A 179 17.07 9.03 -7.19
N ARG A 180 17.22 10.35 -7.07
CA ARG A 180 16.34 11.33 -7.71
C ARG A 180 16.25 11.11 -9.23
N THR A 181 17.38 10.96 -9.90
CA THR A 181 17.44 10.71 -11.34
C THR A 181 16.71 9.43 -11.73
N ARG A 182 16.92 8.35 -10.99
CA ARG A 182 16.23 7.06 -11.24
C ARG A 182 14.73 7.14 -11.03
N VAL A 183 14.28 7.82 -9.99
CA VAL A 183 12.86 8.03 -9.70
C VAL A 183 12.19 8.84 -10.81
N LEU A 184 12.81 9.93 -11.26
CA LEU A 184 12.29 10.74 -12.36
C LEU A 184 12.25 9.96 -13.68
N ALA A 185 13.28 9.20 -14.00
CA ALA A 185 13.32 8.34 -15.18
C ALA A 185 12.21 7.26 -15.12
N ALA A 186 12.04 6.63 -13.97
CA ALA A 186 10.99 5.62 -13.77
C ALA A 186 9.57 6.19 -13.88
N ARG A 187 9.37 7.48 -13.54
CA ARG A 187 8.09 8.17 -13.68
C ARG A 187 7.75 8.52 -15.14
N GLN A 188 8.77 8.78 -15.95
CA GLN A 188 8.62 9.09 -17.36
C GLN A 188 8.56 7.85 -18.27
N ALA A 189 8.96 6.69 -17.76
CA ALA A 189 8.89 5.45 -18.52
C ALA A 189 7.41 5.12 -18.81
N PRO A 190 7.04 4.91 -20.10
CA PRO A 190 5.69 4.46 -20.42
C PRO A 190 5.43 3.15 -19.69
N GLY A 191 4.28 3.05 -19.03
CA GLY A 191 3.82 1.79 -18.46
C GLY A 191 3.62 0.78 -19.61
N GLU A 192 4.44 -0.27 -19.66
CA GLU A 192 4.26 -1.38 -20.58
C GLU A 192 3.00 -2.20 -20.23
#